data_111732fa068ecaef213abf94bb01b808
#
_entry.id   111732fa068ecaef213abf94bb01b808
#
_cell.length_a   1.000
_cell.length_b   1.000
_cell.length_c   1.000
_cell.angle_alpha   90.00
_cell.angle_beta   90.00
_cell.angle_gamma   90.00
#
_symmetry.space_group_name_H-M   'P 1'
#
loop_
_entity.id
_entity.type
_entity.pdbx_description
1 polymer ?
#
loop_
_entity_poly.entity_id
_entity_poly.type
_entity_poly.pdbx_seq_one_letter_code
_entity_poly.pdbx_strand_id
1 'polypeptide(L)'
;MSLRFPIFFFLFTLFSLPAFSQDLLASQAPIDRRLRAVDSVALRRVIGRKEKRLDEELYSTWNTERAHPYTEKQVASALPDSVKIDLRGFCMPTPSRNVTSRYGYRPAFRRVHKGLDIKVYTGDTIVAAFDGKARVVRYDAGGYGYYVVLRHHNGLETIYGHLSKQLVTTNQEVKAGEPIGLGGNTGRSFGSHLHFETRVLGQPIDPELLFDFPQQDVTGDFYVFHRPAGLPDANAVLLANNDD
;
A
#
# COMPACT_ATOMS: atom_id res chain seq x y z
N MET A 1 16.03 44.31 -71.65
CA MET A 1 15.06 44.76 -70.59
C MET A 1 15.53 44.15 -69.30
N SER A 2 16.23 44.92 -68.49
CA SER A 2 16.76 44.49 -67.19
C SER A 2 15.89 45.08 -66.08
N LEU A 3 15.24 44.19 -65.32
CA LEU A 3 14.49 44.60 -64.11
C LEU A 3 15.41 44.51 -62.93
N ARG A 4 15.72 45.63 -62.31
CA ARG A 4 16.45 45.71 -61.07
C ARG A 4 15.45 45.71 -59.88
N PHE A 5 15.55 44.74 -58.98
CA PHE A 5 14.86 44.77 -57.67
C PHE A 5 15.75 45.44 -56.62
N PRO A 6 15.21 46.30 -55.76
CA PRO A 6 15.96 46.91 -54.69
C PRO A 6 16.02 45.96 -53.47
N ILE A 7 17.20 45.86 -52.90
CA ILE A 7 17.49 45.14 -51.65
C ILE A 7 17.05 46.04 -50.49
N PHE A 8 16.06 45.65 -49.76
CA PHE A 8 15.69 46.26 -48.48
C PHE A 8 16.59 45.73 -47.38
N PHE A 9 17.45 46.57 -46.83
CA PHE A 9 18.17 46.33 -45.59
C PHE A 9 17.25 46.53 -44.42
N PHE A 10 16.85 45.46 -43.71
CA PHE A 10 16.21 45.56 -42.43
C PHE A 10 17.28 45.73 -41.33
N LEU A 11 17.35 46.92 -40.77
CA LEU A 11 18.13 47.22 -39.59
C LEU A 11 17.46 46.61 -38.38
N PHE A 12 18.01 45.52 -37.84
CA PHE A 12 17.59 44.96 -36.54
C PHE A 12 18.19 45.84 -35.44
N THR A 13 17.37 46.71 -34.86
CA THR A 13 17.73 47.38 -33.64
C THR A 13 17.61 46.38 -32.48
N LEU A 14 18.75 46.00 -31.93
CA LEU A 14 18.80 45.27 -30.65
C LEU A 14 18.27 46.20 -29.55
N PHE A 15 17.04 45.99 -29.11
CA PHE A 15 16.56 46.50 -27.84
C PHE A 15 17.28 45.74 -26.73
N SER A 16 18.24 46.35 -26.08
CA SER A 16 18.81 45.89 -24.83
C SER A 16 17.73 45.97 -23.74
N LEU A 17 17.20 44.85 -23.32
CA LEU A 17 16.36 44.77 -22.13
C LEU A 17 17.18 45.20 -20.91
N PRO A 18 16.59 46.03 -20.02
CA PRO A 18 17.33 46.52 -18.87
C PRO A 18 17.70 45.40 -17.92
N ALA A 19 18.93 45.46 -17.40
CA ALA A 19 19.55 44.49 -16.48
C ALA A 19 18.84 44.34 -15.12
N PHE A 20 17.60 44.85 -14.99
CA PHE A 20 16.84 44.86 -13.74
C PHE A 20 16.26 43.50 -13.34
N SER A 21 16.21 42.50 -14.23
CA SER A 21 15.60 41.20 -13.89
C SER A 21 16.57 40.18 -13.29
N GLN A 22 17.89 40.36 -13.47
CA GLN A 22 18.87 39.43 -12.95
C GLN A 22 19.20 39.64 -11.47
N ASP A 23 19.17 40.90 -11.01
CA ASP A 23 19.44 41.20 -9.60
C ASP A 23 18.31 40.78 -8.64
N LEU A 24 17.03 40.75 -9.11
CA LEU A 24 15.92 40.31 -8.28
C LEU A 24 15.95 38.79 -8.07
N LEU A 25 16.37 38.03 -9.09
CA LEU A 25 16.50 36.55 -8.99
C LEU A 25 17.72 36.15 -8.15
N ALA A 26 18.83 36.94 -8.22
CA ALA A 26 20.01 36.70 -7.41
C ALA A 26 19.79 37.02 -5.91
N SER A 27 18.89 37.97 -5.56
CA SER A 27 18.58 38.25 -4.18
C SER A 27 17.61 37.27 -3.51
N GLN A 28 16.80 36.56 -4.30
CA GLN A 28 15.89 35.52 -3.78
C GLN A 28 16.59 34.17 -3.55
N ALA A 29 17.65 33.85 -4.29
CA ALA A 29 18.37 32.58 -4.15
C ALA A 29 18.91 32.27 -2.73
N PRO A 30 19.40 33.25 -1.94
CA PRO A 30 19.82 33.03 -0.55
C PRO A 30 18.63 32.80 0.40
N ILE A 31 17.47 33.45 0.15
CA ILE A 31 16.27 33.28 0.95
C ILE A 31 15.68 31.89 0.73
N ASP A 32 15.57 31.43 -0.51
CA ASP A 32 15.11 30.09 -0.86
C ASP A 32 16.01 28.98 -0.28
N ARG A 33 17.32 29.17 -0.25
CA ARG A 33 18.24 28.24 0.41
C ARG A 33 18.04 28.20 1.91
N ARG A 34 17.79 29.33 2.56
CA ARG A 34 17.52 29.42 4.00
C ARG A 34 16.17 28.77 4.34
N LEU A 35 15.12 29.03 3.55
CA LEU A 35 13.81 28.42 3.74
C LEU A 35 13.88 26.88 3.54
N ARG A 36 14.54 26.40 2.51
CA ARG A 36 14.75 24.97 2.30
C ARG A 36 15.61 24.32 3.39
N ALA A 37 16.60 25.04 3.92
CA ALA A 37 17.41 24.55 5.04
C ALA A 37 16.62 24.52 6.35
N VAL A 38 15.78 25.53 6.61
CA VAL A 38 14.89 25.58 7.79
C VAL A 38 13.83 24.50 7.69
N ASP A 39 13.20 24.32 6.52
CA ASP A 39 12.22 23.25 6.29
C ASP A 39 12.87 21.86 6.43
N SER A 40 14.09 21.68 5.94
CA SER A 40 14.79 20.40 6.09
C SER A 40 15.21 20.11 7.52
N VAL A 41 15.56 21.13 8.33
CA VAL A 41 15.87 21.00 9.74
C VAL A 41 14.61 20.81 10.59
N ALA A 42 13.54 21.55 10.31
CA ALA A 42 12.24 21.35 10.95
C ALA A 42 11.66 19.97 10.58
N LEU A 43 11.74 19.58 9.31
CA LEU A 43 11.33 18.27 8.81
C LEU A 43 12.16 17.15 9.46
N ARG A 44 13.48 17.30 9.61
CA ARG A 44 14.33 16.34 10.34
C ARG A 44 14.01 16.27 11.83
N ARG A 45 13.58 17.37 12.47
CA ARG A 45 13.11 17.34 13.87
C ARG A 45 11.74 16.68 14.02
N VAL A 46 10.86 16.82 13.02
CA VAL A 46 9.55 16.14 12.97
C VAL A 46 9.75 14.66 12.62
N ILE A 47 10.61 14.35 11.64
CA ILE A 47 10.99 12.98 11.25
C ILE A 47 11.83 12.31 12.34
N GLY A 48 12.61 13.07 13.12
CA GLY A 48 13.38 12.54 14.26
C GLY A 48 12.53 12.20 15.50
N ARG A 49 11.29 12.65 15.62
CA ARG A 49 10.27 11.92 16.34
C ARG A 49 9.92 10.71 15.47
N LYS A 50 10.40 9.55 15.84
CA LYS A 50 9.96 8.27 15.30
C LYS A 50 8.44 8.28 15.41
N GLU A 51 7.75 8.67 14.33
CA GLU A 51 6.30 8.53 14.28
C GLU A 51 6.05 7.07 14.58
N LYS A 52 5.31 6.82 15.66
CA LYS A 52 4.98 5.47 16.05
C LYS A 52 4.24 4.86 14.87
N ARG A 53 4.78 3.78 14.34
CA ARG A 53 4.19 3.12 13.18
C ARG A 53 2.79 2.64 13.54
N LEU A 54 1.85 2.74 12.63
CA LEU A 54 0.47 2.36 12.87
C LEU A 54 0.35 0.87 13.21
N ASP A 55 1.20 0.01 12.64
CA ASP A 55 1.24 -1.40 13.01
C ASP A 55 1.66 -1.62 14.47
N GLU A 56 2.57 -0.80 15.04
CA GLU A 56 2.96 -0.87 16.45
C GLU A 56 1.83 -0.40 17.40
N GLU A 57 0.91 0.42 16.91
CA GLU A 57 -0.26 0.88 17.67
C GLU A 57 -1.40 -0.14 17.68
N LEU A 58 -1.68 -0.72 16.50
CA LEU A 58 -2.83 -1.61 16.33
C LEU A 58 -2.56 -3.04 16.83
N TYR A 59 -1.31 -3.53 16.70
CA TYR A 59 -1.03 -4.94 16.91
C TYR A 59 -0.21 -5.18 18.17
N SER A 60 -0.84 -5.73 19.20
CA SER A 60 -0.17 -6.10 20.45
C SER A 60 0.61 -7.43 20.36
N THR A 61 0.37 -8.24 19.33
CA THR A 61 0.96 -9.59 19.20
C THR A 61 1.58 -9.81 17.82
N TRP A 62 2.63 -10.67 17.81
CA TRP A 62 3.29 -11.13 16.59
C TRP A 62 3.15 -12.66 16.48
N ASN A 63 2.14 -13.11 15.76
CA ASN A 63 1.88 -14.54 15.57
C ASN A 63 2.33 -14.97 14.16
N THR A 64 3.24 -15.94 14.10
CA THR A 64 3.82 -16.44 12.84
C THR A 64 3.18 -17.75 12.35
N GLU A 65 2.19 -18.29 13.11
CA GLU A 65 1.60 -19.59 12.85
C GLU A 65 0.31 -19.49 12.05
N ARG A 66 -0.51 -18.49 12.30
CA ARG A 66 -1.86 -18.36 11.75
C ARG A 66 -2.01 -17.10 10.92
N ALA A 67 -2.66 -17.23 9.75
CA ALA A 67 -3.03 -16.06 8.95
C ALA A 67 -3.97 -15.13 9.74
N HIS A 68 -4.89 -15.71 10.53
CA HIS A 68 -5.91 -15.00 11.31
C HIS A 68 -5.80 -15.37 12.79
N PRO A 69 -4.87 -14.78 13.55
CA PRO A 69 -4.66 -15.14 14.95
C PRO A 69 -5.56 -14.37 15.93
N TYR A 70 -6.32 -13.39 15.46
CA TYR A 70 -7.03 -12.44 16.32
C TYR A 70 -8.39 -12.98 16.75
N THR A 71 -8.68 -12.95 18.06
CA THR A 71 -10.01 -13.20 18.62
C THR A 71 -10.87 -11.95 18.50
N GLU A 72 -12.21 -12.11 18.52
CA GLU A 72 -13.14 -10.96 18.51
C GLU A 72 -12.84 -9.97 19.66
N LYS A 73 -12.53 -10.49 20.86
CA LYS A 73 -12.15 -9.69 22.02
C LYS A 73 -10.89 -8.84 21.76
N GLN A 74 -9.84 -9.44 21.16
CA GLN A 74 -8.62 -8.71 20.81
C GLN A 74 -8.88 -7.64 19.75
N VAL A 75 -9.70 -7.95 18.75
CA VAL A 75 -10.10 -6.97 17.73
C VAL A 75 -10.92 -5.84 18.36
N ALA A 76 -11.91 -6.19 19.18
CA ALA A 76 -12.78 -5.23 19.84
C ALA A 76 -12.02 -4.23 20.71
N SER A 77 -10.99 -4.70 21.45
CA SER A 77 -10.19 -3.84 22.34
C SER A 77 -9.12 -3.01 21.61
N ALA A 78 -8.59 -3.49 20.49
CA ALA A 78 -7.49 -2.85 19.78
C ALA A 78 -7.90 -1.96 18.61
N LEU A 79 -9.08 -2.24 17.99
CA LEU A 79 -9.54 -1.53 16.81
C LEU A 79 -10.29 -0.26 17.20
N PRO A 80 -9.76 0.94 16.89
CA PRO A 80 -10.51 2.19 17.09
C PRO A 80 -11.70 2.29 16.12
N ASP A 81 -12.59 3.27 16.30
CA ASP A 81 -13.76 3.50 15.45
C ASP A 81 -13.39 3.75 13.98
N SER A 82 -12.25 4.37 13.77
CA SER A 82 -11.67 4.54 12.44
C SER A 82 -10.15 4.49 12.46
N VAL A 83 -9.57 3.99 11.35
CA VAL A 83 -8.12 3.91 11.13
C VAL A 83 -7.81 4.57 9.80
N LYS A 84 -6.97 5.60 9.80
CA LYS A 84 -6.49 6.24 8.58
C LYS A 84 -5.23 5.51 8.10
N ILE A 85 -5.32 4.86 6.96
CA ILE A 85 -4.27 4.06 6.34
C ILE A 85 -3.62 4.86 5.23
N ASP A 86 -2.30 5.06 5.30
CA ASP A 86 -1.52 5.70 4.24
C ASP A 86 -1.26 4.70 3.11
N LEU A 87 -1.67 5.06 1.89
CA LEU A 87 -1.50 4.24 0.69
C LEU A 87 -0.32 4.69 -0.17
N ARG A 88 0.37 5.77 0.19
CA ARG A 88 1.55 6.25 -0.52
C ARG A 88 2.71 5.25 -0.37
N GLY A 89 3.58 5.22 -1.36
CA GLY A 89 4.71 4.26 -1.36
C GLY A 89 4.29 2.82 -1.63
N PHE A 90 3.11 2.62 -2.22
CA PHE A 90 2.62 1.30 -2.65
C PHE A 90 3.37 0.77 -3.87
N CYS A 91 3.25 -0.53 -4.08
CA CYS A 91 3.55 -1.21 -5.33
C CYS A 91 2.43 -2.21 -5.63
N MET A 92 1.96 -2.26 -6.87
CA MET A 92 0.96 -3.26 -7.26
C MET A 92 1.56 -4.67 -7.09
N PRO A 93 0.84 -5.61 -6.45
CA PRO A 93 1.37 -6.94 -6.14
C PRO A 93 1.69 -7.79 -7.38
N THR A 94 1.13 -7.43 -8.52
CA THR A 94 1.35 -8.05 -9.83
C THR A 94 1.04 -7.03 -10.94
N PRO A 95 1.71 -7.07 -12.10
CA PRO A 95 1.38 -6.21 -13.23
C PRO A 95 0.06 -6.60 -13.92
N SER A 96 -0.57 -7.70 -13.51
CA SER A 96 -1.84 -8.15 -14.08
C SER A 96 -2.99 -7.22 -13.71
N ARG A 97 -3.77 -6.82 -14.71
CA ARG A 97 -4.97 -5.97 -14.57
C ARG A 97 -6.27 -6.78 -14.56
N ASN A 98 -6.17 -8.11 -14.71
CA ASN A 98 -7.32 -8.99 -14.87
C ASN A 98 -7.76 -9.58 -13.53
N VAL A 99 -8.76 -8.96 -12.92
CA VAL A 99 -9.45 -9.49 -11.74
C VAL A 99 -10.46 -10.54 -12.19
N THR A 100 -10.22 -11.80 -11.85
CA THR A 100 -11.06 -12.94 -12.23
C THR A 100 -12.18 -13.22 -11.23
N SER A 101 -12.03 -12.79 -9.97
CA SER A 101 -13.07 -12.92 -8.96
C SER A 101 -12.93 -11.84 -7.89
N ARG A 102 -14.04 -11.17 -7.61
CA ARG A 102 -14.09 -10.03 -6.70
C ARG A 102 -14.34 -10.45 -5.25
N TYR A 103 -14.08 -9.52 -4.34
CA TYR A 103 -14.45 -9.61 -2.93
C TYR A 103 -15.98 -9.72 -2.78
N GLY A 104 -16.43 -10.43 -1.72
CA GLY A 104 -17.82 -10.51 -1.35
C GLY A 104 -18.43 -11.91 -1.42
N TYR A 105 -19.76 -11.99 -1.26
CA TYR A 105 -20.45 -13.27 -1.20
C TYR A 105 -20.50 -13.94 -2.58
N ARG A 106 -20.10 -15.22 -2.60
CA ARG A 106 -20.12 -16.09 -3.79
C ARG A 106 -21.26 -17.12 -3.65
N PRO A 107 -22.40 -16.94 -4.31
CA PRO A 107 -23.57 -17.84 -4.18
C PRO A 107 -23.23 -19.29 -4.55
N ALA A 108 -22.46 -19.50 -5.63
CA ALA A 108 -22.06 -20.84 -6.08
C ALA A 108 -21.25 -21.64 -5.04
N PHE A 109 -20.55 -20.97 -4.15
CA PHE A 109 -19.74 -21.57 -3.09
C PHE A 109 -20.33 -21.40 -1.69
N ARG A 110 -21.45 -20.67 -1.55
CA ARG A 110 -22.10 -20.34 -0.27
C ARG A 110 -21.14 -19.76 0.78
N ARG A 111 -20.19 -18.93 0.34
CA ARG A 111 -19.17 -18.33 1.22
C ARG A 111 -18.77 -16.93 0.75
N VAL A 112 -18.24 -16.16 1.71
CA VAL A 112 -17.64 -14.87 1.41
C VAL A 112 -16.20 -15.07 0.88
N HIS A 113 -15.89 -14.43 -0.23
CA HIS A 113 -14.53 -14.24 -0.72
C HIS A 113 -13.91 -13.05 -0.01
N LYS A 114 -12.85 -13.27 0.73
CA LYS A 114 -12.25 -12.26 1.61
C LYS A 114 -11.12 -11.46 0.93
N GLY A 115 -10.98 -11.60 -0.39
CA GLY A 115 -9.98 -10.91 -1.19
C GLY A 115 -10.37 -10.85 -2.66
N LEU A 116 -9.39 -10.64 -3.51
CA LEU A 116 -9.50 -10.70 -4.98
C LEU A 116 -8.73 -11.90 -5.52
N ASP A 117 -9.24 -12.50 -6.60
CA ASP A 117 -8.46 -13.43 -7.41
C ASP A 117 -8.02 -12.67 -8.69
N ILE A 118 -6.71 -12.57 -8.88
CA ILE A 118 -6.08 -11.84 -9.97
C ILE A 118 -5.39 -12.84 -10.87
N LYS A 119 -5.65 -12.79 -12.18
CA LYS A 119 -5.05 -13.69 -13.14
C LYS A 119 -3.54 -13.50 -13.16
N VAL A 120 -2.81 -14.59 -12.85
CA VAL A 120 -1.36 -14.70 -13.06
C VAL A 120 -1.05 -16.07 -13.63
N TYR A 121 0.13 -16.23 -14.21
CA TYR A 121 0.64 -17.53 -14.62
C TYR A 121 1.55 -18.10 -13.54
N THR A 122 1.69 -19.42 -13.52
CA THR A 122 2.64 -20.09 -12.64
C THR A 122 4.06 -19.61 -12.98
N GLY A 123 4.75 -19.07 -11.98
CA GLY A 123 6.08 -18.48 -12.13
C GLY A 123 6.11 -16.96 -12.27
N ASP A 124 4.97 -16.28 -12.48
CA ASP A 124 4.92 -14.83 -12.48
C ASP A 124 5.36 -14.28 -11.13
N THR A 125 6.18 -13.23 -11.13
CA THR A 125 6.68 -12.61 -9.91
C THR A 125 5.55 -11.89 -9.16
N ILE A 126 5.42 -12.19 -7.87
CA ILE A 126 4.52 -11.52 -6.93
C ILE A 126 5.38 -10.69 -5.98
N VAL A 127 5.01 -9.43 -5.79
CA VAL A 127 5.77 -8.46 -4.99
C VAL A 127 4.99 -7.92 -3.80
N ALA A 128 5.71 -7.41 -2.80
CA ALA A 128 5.13 -6.78 -1.62
C ALA A 128 4.40 -5.48 -1.99
N ALA A 129 3.17 -5.28 -1.49
CA ALA A 129 2.39 -4.09 -1.79
C ALA A 129 2.90 -2.83 -1.06
N PHE A 130 3.47 -2.96 0.12
CA PHE A 130 4.06 -1.88 0.92
C PHE A 130 5.30 -2.38 1.66
N ASP A 131 6.08 -1.45 2.22
CA ASP A 131 7.13 -1.75 3.18
C ASP A 131 6.54 -2.48 4.38
N GLY A 132 7.23 -3.50 4.89
CA GLY A 132 6.74 -4.27 6.03
C GLY A 132 7.59 -5.48 6.36
N LYS A 133 6.97 -6.42 7.07
CA LYS A 133 7.62 -7.63 7.56
C LYS A 133 6.79 -8.88 7.29
N ALA A 134 7.43 -9.94 6.81
CA ALA A 134 6.79 -11.22 6.58
C ALA A 134 6.43 -11.88 7.93
N ARG A 135 5.12 -11.89 8.25
CA ARG A 135 4.60 -12.44 9.49
C ARG A 135 4.39 -13.95 9.40
N VAL A 136 3.80 -14.41 8.29
CA VAL A 136 3.57 -15.83 8.05
C VAL A 136 4.09 -16.20 6.66
N VAL A 137 4.85 -17.29 6.59
CA VAL A 137 5.32 -17.90 5.34
C VAL A 137 5.09 -19.41 5.49
N ARG A 138 3.98 -19.92 4.98
CA ARG A 138 3.52 -21.29 5.24
C ARG A 138 2.79 -21.92 4.06
N TYR A 139 2.41 -23.17 4.24
CA TYR A 139 1.57 -23.94 3.32
C TYR A 139 0.28 -24.39 4.01
N ASP A 140 -0.85 -24.13 3.36
CA ASP A 140 -2.18 -24.59 3.77
C ASP A 140 -2.87 -25.33 2.62
N ALA A 141 -2.83 -26.64 2.67
CA ALA A 141 -3.36 -27.52 1.60
C ALA A 141 -4.87 -27.32 1.35
N GLY A 142 -5.64 -27.06 2.41
CA GLY A 142 -7.09 -26.90 2.35
C GLY A 142 -7.59 -25.48 2.05
N GLY A 143 -6.68 -24.52 1.99
CA GLY A 143 -6.99 -23.10 1.83
C GLY A 143 -6.04 -22.39 0.89
N TYR A 144 -5.16 -21.54 1.44
CA TYR A 144 -4.29 -20.63 0.70
C TYR A 144 -3.19 -21.28 -0.15
N GLY A 145 -2.89 -22.59 0.00
CA GLY A 145 -1.71 -23.20 -0.61
C GLY A 145 -0.42 -22.65 0.00
N TYR A 146 0.61 -22.45 -0.80
CA TYR A 146 1.75 -21.61 -0.39
C TYR A 146 1.28 -20.17 -0.29
N TYR A 147 1.49 -19.55 0.86
CA TYR A 147 1.04 -18.18 1.11
C TYR A 147 2.03 -17.39 1.96
N VAL A 148 1.98 -16.09 1.80
CA VAL A 148 2.72 -15.12 2.59
C VAL A 148 1.72 -14.13 3.20
N VAL A 149 1.90 -13.80 4.48
CA VAL A 149 1.22 -12.68 5.13
C VAL A 149 2.27 -11.64 5.48
N LEU A 150 2.12 -10.44 4.94
CA LEU A 150 2.93 -9.29 5.30
C LEU A 150 2.15 -8.39 6.27
N ARG A 151 2.81 -7.90 7.32
CA ARG A 151 2.33 -6.78 8.12
C ARG A 151 3.11 -5.55 7.72
N HIS A 152 2.39 -4.51 7.36
CA HIS A 152 2.93 -3.27 6.83
C HIS A 152 2.95 -2.16 7.88
N HIS A 153 3.89 -1.22 7.76
CA HIS A 153 4.07 -0.12 8.70
C HIS A 153 2.85 0.83 8.76
N ASN A 154 2.04 0.84 7.69
CA ASN A 154 0.77 1.60 7.62
C ASN A 154 -0.42 0.90 8.29
N GLY A 155 -0.20 -0.19 9.03
CA GLY A 155 -1.24 -0.90 9.77
C GLY A 155 -2.03 -1.93 8.96
N LEU A 156 -1.80 -2.08 7.66
CA LEU A 156 -2.38 -3.16 6.85
C LEU A 156 -1.66 -4.49 7.10
N GLU A 157 -2.39 -5.59 6.97
CA GLU A 157 -1.87 -6.90 6.61
C GLU A 157 -2.34 -7.26 5.20
N THR A 158 -1.43 -7.78 4.38
CA THR A 158 -1.76 -8.34 3.07
C THR A 158 -1.46 -9.83 3.02
N ILE A 159 -2.31 -10.59 2.31
CA ILE A 159 -2.15 -12.03 2.13
C ILE A 159 -2.01 -12.32 0.65
N TYR A 160 -1.00 -13.12 0.31
CA TYR A 160 -0.68 -13.56 -1.04
C TYR A 160 -0.78 -15.08 -1.07
N GLY A 161 -1.86 -15.60 -1.66
CA GLY A 161 -2.18 -17.03 -1.68
C GLY A 161 -1.98 -17.69 -3.04
N HIS A 162 -2.07 -18.99 -3.04
CA HIS A 162 -1.95 -19.92 -4.18
C HIS A 162 -0.61 -19.84 -4.92
N LEU A 163 0.45 -19.39 -4.22
CA LEU A 163 1.79 -19.28 -4.78
C LEU A 163 2.33 -20.67 -5.20
N SER A 164 3.20 -20.70 -6.19
CA SER A 164 4.00 -21.89 -6.53
C SER A 164 5.26 -21.98 -5.69
N LYS A 165 5.80 -20.82 -5.26
CA LYS A 165 7.00 -20.71 -4.44
C LYS A 165 6.96 -19.44 -3.60
N GLN A 166 7.45 -19.52 -2.37
CA GLN A 166 7.73 -18.40 -1.50
C GLN A 166 9.20 -18.01 -1.67
N LEU A 167 9.50 -16.69 -1.74
CA LEU A 167 10.85 -16.15 -1.93
C LEU A 167 11.39 -15.46 -0.68
N VAL A 168 10.56 -15.36 0.36
CA VAL A 168 10.89 -14.74 1.64
C VAL A 168 10.74 -15.75 2.77
N THR A 169 11.33 -15.43 3.93
CA THR A 169 11.22 -16.21 5.15
C THR A 169 10.44 -15.44 6.23
N THR A 170 9.87 -16.17 7.19
CA THR A 170 9.20 -15.56 8.35
C THR A 170 10.16 -14.61 9.08
N ASN A 171 9.66 -13.45 9.48
CA ASN A 171 10.39 -12.34 10.10
C ASN A 171 11.31 -11.53 9.16
N GLN A 172 11.36 -11.82 7.88
CA GLN A 172 12.10 -11.01 6.93
C GLN A 172 11.42 -9.65 6.73
N GLU A 173 12.20 -8.56 6.80
CA GLU A 173 11.77 -7.23 6.36
C GLU A 173 11.75 -7.19 4.83
N VAL A 174 10.75 -6.53 4.27
CA VAL A 174 10.59 -6.37 2.81
C VAL A 174 10.22 -4.93 2.47
N LYS A 175 10.62 -4.50 1.27
CA LYS A 175 10.25 -3.22 0.69
C LYS A 175 9.09 -3.38 -0.29
N ALA A 176 8.31 -2.31 -0.48
CA ALA A 176 7.33 -2.26 -1.57
C ALA A 176 8.01 -2.59 -2.91
N GLY A 177 7.41 -3.50 -3.68
CA GLY A 177 7.99 -3.98 -4.94
C GLY A 177 9.03 -5.09 -4.81
N GLU A 178 9.45 -5.47 -3.60
CA GLU A 178 10.36 -6.60 -3.41
C GLU A 178 9.68 -7.93 -3.73
N PRO A 179 10.32 -8.84 -4.51
CA PRO A 179 9.77 -10.15 -4.82
C PRO A 179 9.57 -11.01 -3.56
N ILE A 180 8.35 -11.47 -3.31
CA ILE A 180 7.98 -12.28 -2.13
C ILE A 180 7.51 -13.70 -2.48
N GLY A 181 7.17 -13.94 -3.74
CA GLY A 181 6.72 -15.25 -4.19
C GLY A 181 6.56 -15.33 -5.69
N LEU A 182 6.20 -16.51 -6.15
CA LEU A 182 5.87 -16.77 -7.55
C LEU A 182 4.40 -17.22 -7.64
N GLY A 183 3.68 -16.67 -8.62
CA GLY A 183 2.31 -17.07 -8.94
C GLY A 183 2.16 -18.57 -9.14
N GLY A 184 1.00 -19.12 -8.82
CA GLY A 184 0.80 -20.57 -8.88
C GLY A 184 -0.66 -20.99 -8.82
N ASN A 185 -0.86 -22.27 -8.45
CA ASN A 185 -2.17 -22.92 -8.37
C ASN A 185 -2.20 -23.91 -7.20
N THR A 186 -1.58 -23.58 -6.07
CA THR A 186 -1.51 -24.48 -4.90
C THR A 186 -2.68 -24.28 -3.93
N GLY A 187 -2.91 -25.26 -3.06
CA GLY A 187 -4.03 -25.24 -2.12
C GLY A 187 -5.39 -25.41 -2.81
N ARG A 188 -6.43 -24.74 -2.28
CA ARG A 188 -7.79 -24.82 -2.84
C ARG A 188 -7.97 -23.85 -4.00
N SER A 189 -7.41 -24.14 -5.15
CA SER A 189 -7.43 -23.33 -6.36
C SER A 189 -7.81 -24.18 -7.58
N PHE A 190 -8.55 -23.60 -8.53
CA PHE A 190 -9.02 -24.25 -9.74
C PHE A 190 -8.26 -23.80 -11.01
N GLY A 191 -7.27 -22.94 -10.87
CA GLY A 191 -6.47 -22.42 -11.97
C GLY A 191 -5.48 -21.38 -11.48
N SER A 192 -4.41 -21.14 -12.22
CA SER A 192 -3.35 -20.23 -11.80
C SER A 192 -3.88 -18.80 -11.61
N HIS A 193 -3.80 -18.30 -10.37
CA HIS A 193 -4.16 -16.94 -9.98
C HIS A 193 -3.46 -16.55 -8.68
N LEU A 194 -3.36 -15.25 -8.42
CA LEU A 194 -3.02 -14.70 -7.12
C LEU A 194 -4.31 -14.46 -6.34
N HIS A 195 -4.46 -15.09 -5.18
CA HIS A 195 -5.46 -14.68 -4.19
C HIS A 195 -4.84 -13.59 -3.32
N PHE A 196 -5.40 -12.38 -3.37
CA PHE A 196 -4.87 -11.20 -2.68
C PHE A 196 -5.89 -10.64 -1.70
N GLU A 197 -5.50 -10.51 -0.43
CA GLU A 197 -6.35 -9.92 0.61
C GLU A 197 -5.68 -8.71 1.25
N THR A 198 -6.51 -7.75 1.70
CA THR A 198 -6.13 -6.64 2.57
C THR A 198 -6.91 -6.70 3.87
N ARG A 199 -6.26 -6.46 5.01
CA ARG A 199 -6.86 -6.62 6.33
C ARG A 199 -6.33 -5.60 7.33
N VAL A 200 -7.17 -5.26 8.32
CA VAL A 200 -6.77 -4.57 9.55
C VAL A 200 -7.20 -5.42 10.73
N LEU A 201 -6.24 -5.84 11.59
CA LEU A 201 -6.51 -6.73 12.74
C LEU A 201 -7.36 -7.96 12.36
N GLY A 202 -7.05 -8.58 11.21
CA GLY A 202 -7.78 -9.72 10.69
C GLY A 202 -9.13 -9.39 10.02
N GLN A 203 -9.64 -8.16 10.16
CA GLN A 203 -10.85 -7.72 9.47
C GLN A 203 -10.57 -7.52 7.99
N PRO A 204 -11.24 -8.25 7.08
CA PRO A 204 -10.99 -8.14 5.66
C PRO A 204 -11.56 -6.83 5.10
N ILE A 205 -10.81 -6.23 4.19
CA ILE A 205 -11.20 -5.05 3.41
C ILE A 205 -11.23 -5.47 1.95
N ASP A 206 -12.21 -4.99 1.20
CA ASP A 206 -12.20 -5.18 -0.25
C ASP A 206 -10.98 -4.48 -0.85
N PRO A 207 -10.05 -5.23 -1.48
CA PRO A 207 -8.84 -4.61 -2.02
C PRO A 207 -9.11 -3.56 -3.11
N GLU A 208 -10.25 -3.60 -3.81
CA GLU A 208 -10.63 -2.59 -4.81
C GLU A 208 -10.99 -1.22 -4.19
N LEU A 209 -11.18 -1.15 -2.85
CA LEU A 209 -11.30 0.13 -2.14
C LEU A 209 -9.94 0.82 -1.94
N LEU A 210 -8.83 0.08 -2.04
CA LEU A 210 -7.47 0.59 -1.85
C LEU A 210 -6.70 0.67 -3.16
N PHE A 211 -6.91 -0.29 -4.07
CA PHE A 211 -6.14 -0.47 -5.31
C PHE A 211 -7.03 -0.43 -6.54
N ASP A 212 -6.66 0.38 -7.51
CA ASP A 212 -7.23 0.40 -8.86
C ASP A 212 -6.39 -0.52 -9.78
N PHE A 213 -6.75 -1.79 -9.85
CA PHE A 213 -6.04 -2.78 -10.68
C PHE A 213 -6.03 -2.44 -12.17
N PRO A 214 -7.13 -1.94 -12.79
CA PRO A 214 -7.12 -1.45 -14.16
C PRO A 214 -6.11 -0.34 -14.42
N GLN A 215 -5.98 0.64 -13.52
CA GLN A 215 -5.05 1.75 -13.65
C GLN A 215 -3.65 1.43 -13.12
N GLN A 216 -3.49 0.35 -12.33
CA GLN A 216 -2.26 -0.02 -11.63
C GLN A 216 -1.81 1.08 -10.66
N ASP A 217 -2.77 1.64 -9.92
CA ASP A 217 -2.59 2.74 -8.98
C ASP A 217 -3.39 2.49 -7.69
N VAL A 218 -3.27 3.36 -6.71
CA VAL A 218 -4.13 3.40 -5.53
C VAL A 218 -5.34 4.30 -5.79
N THR A 219 -6.42 4.09 -5.03
CA THR A 219 -7.66 4.88 -5.15
C THR A 219 -7.52 6.29 -4.57
N GLY A 220 -6.44 6.58 -3.83
CA GLY A 220 -6.12 7.88 -3.24
C GLY A 220 -4.92 7.76 -2.29
N ASP A 221 -4.47 8.88 -1.71
CA ASP A 221 -3.34 8.89 -0.78
C ASP A 221 -3.62 8.14 0.52
N PHE A 222 -4.90 8.08 0.93
CA PHE A 222 -5.32 7.50 2.20
C PHE A 222 -6.64 6.76 2.04
N TYR A 223 -6.80 5.68 2.78
CA TYR A 223 -8.07 4.99 2.99
C TYR A 223 -8.47 5.11 4.47
N VAL A 224 -9.74 5.41 4.75
CA VAL A 224 -10.26 5.41 6.12
C VAL A 224 -11.05 4.12 6.33
N PHE A 225 -10.45 3.20 7.09
CA PHE A 225 -11.13 2.00 7.54
C PHE A 225 -12.04 2.34 8.72
N HIS A 226 -13.30 1.97 8.65
CA HIS A 226 -14.24 2.12 9.74
C HIS A 226 -14.48 0.79 10.44
N ARG A 227 -14.60 0.83 11.77
CA ARG A 227 -14.91 -0.33 12.59
C ARG A 227 -16.19 -0.99 12.08
N PRO A 228 -16.20 -2.32 11.80
CA PRO A 228 -17.41 -3.01 11.37
C PRO A 228 -18.51 -2.94 12.42
N ALA A 229 -19.76 -2.70 11.98
CA ALA A 229 -20.92 -2.80 12.84
C ALA A 229 -21.05 -4.23 13.41
N GLY A 230 -21.37 -4.34 14.71
CA GLY A 230 -21.51 -5.62 15.39
C GLY A 230 -20.29 -6.13 16.14
N LEU A 231 -19.12 -5.49 16.01
CA LEU A 231 -18.04 -5.71 16.95
C LEU A 231 -18.40 -5.07 18.30
N PRO A 232 -18.18 -5.77 19.46
CA PRO A 232 -18.40 -5.19 20.77
C PRO A 232 -17.63 -3.89 20.96
N ASP A 233 -18.20 -2.91 21.66
CA ASP A 233 -17.47 -1.69 22.01
C ASP A 233 -16.24 -2.04 22.87
N ALA A 234 -15.14 -1.34 22.64
CA ALA A 234 -13.92 -1.51 23.42
C ALA A 234 -14.14 -1.33 24.92
N ASN A 235 -15.00 -0.37 25.32
CA ASN A 235 -15.38 -0.13 26.71
C ASN A 235 -16.25 -1.26 27.28
N ALA A 236 -17.15 -1.85 26.49
CA ALA A 236 -17.97 -2.99 26.92
C ALA A 236 -17.09 -4.23 27.20
N VAL A 237 -16.03 -4.45 26.42
CA VAL A 237 -15.08 -5.55 26.64
C VAL A 237 -14.22 -5.33 27.89
N LEU A 238 -13.86 -4.08 28.22
CA LEU A 238 -13.11 -3.73 29.43
C LEU A 238 -13.95 -3.90 30.69
N LEU A 239 -15.24 -3.52 30.65
CA LEU A 239 -16.14 -3.66 31.78
C LEU A 239 -16.41 -5.13 32.10
N ALA A 240 -16.62 -5.98 31.11
CA ALA A 240 -16.87 -7.41 31.32
C ALA A 240 -15.62 -8.17 31.89
N ASN A 241 -14.44 -7.56 31.94
CA ASN A 241 -13.25 -8.16 32.55
C ASN A 241 -13.03 -7.75 34.02
N ASN A 242 -13.75 -6.76 34.53
CA ASN A 242 -13.61 -6.30 35.91
C ASN A 242 -14.62 -6.98 36.85
N ASP A 243 -15.52 -7.83 36.29
CA ASP A 243 -16.57 -8.54 37.06
C ASP A 243 -16.20 -10.03 37.30
N ASP A 244 -15.03 -10.50 36.88
CA ASP A 244 -14.39 -11.80 37.19
C ASP A 244 -13.25 -11.63 38.18
#